data_040580e6ea147b053180859ad4facde2
#
_entry.id   040580e6ea147b053180859ad4facde2
#
_cell.length_a   1.000
_cell.length_b   1.000
_cell.length_c   1.000
_cell.angle_alpha   90.00
_cell.angle_beta   90.00
_cell.angle_gamma   90.00
#
_symmetry.space_group_name_H-M   'P 1'
#
loop_
_entity.id
_entity.type
_entity.pdbx_description
1 polymer ?
#
loop_
_entity_poly.entity_id
_entity_poly.type
_entity_poly.pdbx_seq_one_letter_code
_entity_poly.pdbx_strand_id
1 'polypeptide(L)'
;IELVLIGVLARGHILLEGLPGLGKTELVKGLSRALDITARRVQFTPDLLPGDITGTPVLQERDGTKNFIFQEGPVFANIMLADEINRASPKTQSALLEAMQERRVTVMGETHALPSPFFVLATQNPIELEGTFPLPEAQLDRFLFKINVNRTPADVLTRIVLNREMGVEPEISPVLNAQELLELMQMARNVAIPEVVADYIGRLVNATHPGESEASGGVKYGASPRAALGLAAAAKARALRHGRAFCSFEDVQAVIHPVLEHRILLNHTARLDGQTPAAVINRLVREIPAQNKPLPDSLAAAKIH
;
A
#
# COMPACT_ATOMS: atom_id res chain seq x y z
N ILE A 1 -11.20 -4.71 -1.50
CA ILE A 1 -10.51 -6.01 -1.30
C ILE A 1 -9.51 -6.27 -2.43
N GLU A 2 -9.89 -6.11 -3.71
CA GLU A 2 -9.00 -6.39 -4.86
C GLU A 2 -7.63 -5.69 -4.76
N LEU A 3 -7.61 -4.37 -4.54
CA LEU A 3 -6.35 -3.62 -4.38
C LEU A 3 -5.50 -4.12 -3.20
N VAL A 4 -6.15 -4.59 -2.14
CA VAL A 4 -5.41 -5.15 -1.00
C VAL A 4 -4.73 -6.46 -1.38
N LEU A 5 -5.42 -7.35 -2.09
CA LEU A 5 -4.83 -8.60 -2.59
C LEU A 5 -3.69 -8.33 -3.59
N ILE A 6 -3.88 -7.37 -4.52
CA ILE A 6 -2.81 -6.95 -5.43
C ILE A 6 -1.61 -6.41 -4.64
N GLY A 7 -1.84 -5.59 -3.62
CA GLY A 7 -0.78 -5.06 -2.76
C GLY A 7 -0.01 -6.15 -2.01
N VAL A 8 -0.72 -7.15 -1.47
CA VAL A 8 -0.10 -8.31 -0.81
C VAL A 8 0.76 -9.10 -1.80
N LEU A 9 0.24 -9.45 -2.98
CA LEU A 9 0.97 -10.17 -4.02
C LEU A 9 2.17 -9.39 -4.54
N ALA A 10 2.06 -8.06 -4.62
CA ALA A 10 3.14 -7.15 -4.98
C ALA A 10 4.16 -6.91 -3.86
N ARG A 11 3.98 -7.53 -2.67
CA ARG A 11 4.79 -7.33 -1.45
C ARG A 11 4.84 -5.88 -0.98
N GLY A 12 3.78 -5.12 -1.25
CA GLY A 12 3.68 -3.71 -0.90
C GLY A 12 2.92 -3.47 0.39
N HIS A 13 3.28 -2.41 1.08
CA HIS A 13 2.53 -1.90 2.23
C HIS A 13 1.41 -0.99 1.75
N ILE A 14 0.31 -0.92 2.49
CA ILE A 14 -0.90 -0.21 2.08
C ILE A 14 -1.31 0.80 3.15
N LEU A 15 -1.63 2.02 2.73
CA LEU A 15 -2.25 3.03 3.57
C LEU A 15 -3.73 3.14 3.23
N LEU A 16 -4.59 2.90 4.21
CA LEU A 16 -6.03 3.06 4.10
C LEU A 16 -6.44 4.41 4.71
N GLU A 17 -6.95 5.31 3.90
CA GLU A 17 -7.49 6.57 4.39
C GLU A 17 -9.01 6.51 4.45
N GLY A 18 -9.59 6.86 5.57
CA GLY A 18 -11.05 6.85 5.73
C GLY A 18 -11.50 6.89 7.19
N LEU A 19 -12.78 7.13 7.37
CA LEU A 19 -13.42 7.24 8.68
C LEU A 19 -13.22 5.99 9.55
N PRO A 20 -13.26 6.11 10.88
CA PRO A 20 -13.33 4.96 11.76
C PRO A 20 -14.62 4.15 11.51
N GLY A 21 -14.62 2.87 11.90
CA GLY A 21 -15.79 2.01 11.79
C GLY A 21 -16.09 1.41 10.42
N LEU A 22 -15.24 1.62 9.40
CA LEU A 22 -15.44 1.10 8.04
C LEU A 22 -14.92 -0.35 7.84
N GLY A 23 -14.74 -1.12 8.91
CA GLY A 23 -14.39 -2.54 8.82
C GLY A 23 -12.93 -2.85 8.50
N LYS A 24 -12.01 -1.90 8.71
CA LYS A 24 -10.57 -2.10 8.44
C LYS A 24 -9.97 -3.24 9.28
N THR A 25 -10.35 -3.34 10.55
CA THR A 25 -9.93 -4.44 11.44
C THR A 25 -10.49 -5.79 10.99
N GLU A 26 -11.75 -5.82 10.55
CA GLU A 26 -12.37 -7.04 10.02
C GLU A 26 -11.70 -7.51 8.72
N LEU A 27 -11.26 -6.58 7.87
CA LEU A 27 -10.48 -6.90 6.68
C LEU A 27 -9.18 -7.63 7.04
N VAL A 28 -8.44 -7.13 8.04
CA VAL A 28 -7.17 -7.76 8.47
C VAL A 28 -7.41 -9.11 9.11
N LYS A 29 -8.42 -9.25 9.97
CA LYS A 29 -8.81 -10.53 10.56
C LYS A 29 -9.20 -11.54 9.46
N GLY A 30 -10.00 -11.10 8.49
CA GLY A 30 -10.41 -11.94 7.36
C GLY A 30 -9.23 -12.40 6.53
N LEU A 31 -8.29 -11.51 6.21
CA LEU A 31 -7.08 -11.85 5.47
C LEU A 31 -6.19 -12.82 6.23
N SER A 32 -5.94 -12.57 7.52
CA SER A 32 -5.05 -13.43 8.31
C SER A 32 -5.59 -14.87 8.42
N ARG A 33 -6.91 -15.03 8.60
CA ARG A 33 -7.55 -16.34 8.64
C ARG A 33 -7.53 -17.04 7.27
N ALA A 34 -7.90 -16.32 6.20
CA ALA A 34 -7.93 -16.88 4.86
C ALA A 34 -6.54 -17.30 4.34
N LEU A 35 -5.48 -16.62 4.80
CA LEU A 35 -4.11 -16.86 4.39
C LEU A 35 -3.31 -17.68 5.42
N ASP A 36 -3.92 -18.11 6.52
CA ASP A 36 -3.31 -18.85 7.63
C ASP A 36 -1.98 -18.25 8.08
N ILE A 37 -1.99 -16.94 8.36
CA ILE A 37 -0.82 -16.19 8.77
C ILE A 37 -1.10 -15.33 10.00
N THR A 38 -0.05 -15.01 10.74
CA THR A 38 -0.17 -14.20 11.96
C THR A 38 -0.52 -12.76 11.68
N ALA A 39 -1.46 -12.20 12.44
CA ALA A 39 -1.78 -10.78 12.41
C ALA A 39 -1.69 -10.15 13.80
N ARG A 40 -1.21 -8.91 13.85
CA ARG A 40 -1.19 -8.06 15.04
C ARG A 40 -1.80 -6.70 14.72
N ARG A 41 -2.52 -6.14 15.69
CA ARG A 41 -3.07 -4.78 15.59
C ARG A 41 -2.43 -3.92 16.67
N VAL A 42 -2.02 -2.71 16.27
CA VAL A 42 -1.55 -1.67 17.19
C VAL A 42 -2.35 -0.41 16.90
N GLN A 43 -2.96 0.13 17.95
CA GLN A 43 -3.57 1.47 17.91
C GLN A 43 -2.46 2.49 18.17
N PHE A 44 -2.23 3.38 17.23
CA PHE A 44 -1.25 4.44 17.38
C PHE A 44 -1.84 5.57 18.23
N THR A 45 -1.10 5.94 19.28
CA THR A 45 -1.48 7.01 20.22
C THR A 45 -0.27 7.93 20.44
N PRO A 46 -0.47 9.16 20.92
CA PRO A 46 0.63 10.12 21.12
C PRO A 46 1.74 9.65 22.07
N ASP A 47 1.41 8.80 23.02
CA ASP A 47 2.29 8.23 24.05
C ASP A 47 2.99 6.93 23.60
N LEU A 48 2.59 6.35 22.44
CA LEU A 48 3.20 5.13 21.91
C LEU A 48 4.69 5.36 21.58
N LEU A 49 5.55 4.51 22.12
CA LEU A 49 6.99 4.57 21.90
C LEU A 49 7.44 3.64 20.75
N PRO A 50 8.58 3.90 20.11
CA PRO A 50 9.15 3.01 19.09
C PRO A 50 9.31 1.56 19.57
N GLY A 51 9.77 1.36 20.81
CA GLY A 51 9.94 0.03 21.40
C GLY A 51 8.65 -0.76 21.59
N ASP A 52 7.51 -0.07 21.74
CA ASP A 52 6.20 -0.74 21.83
C ASP A 52 5.80 -1.39 20.51
N ILE A 53 6.39 -0.95 19.39
CA ILE A 53 6.18 -1.51 18.05
C ILE A 53 7.23 -2.54 17.70
N THR A 54 8.51 -2.17 17.88
CA THR A 54 9.65 -2.97 17.42
C THR A 54 10.08 -4.02 18.42
N GLY A 55 9.68 -3.89 19.68
CA GLY A 55 10.17 -4.71 20.78
C GLY A 55 11.25 -4.00 21.60
N THR A 56 11.49 -4.52 22.77
CA THR A 56 12.36 -3.91 23.76
C THR A 56 13.17 -4.98 24.51
N PRO A 57 14.40 -4.67 24.94
CA PRO A 57 15.13 -5.55 25.84
C PRO A 57 14.51 -5.52 27.23
N VAL A 58 14.23 -6.69 27.78
CA VAL A 58 13.68 -6.88 29.12
C VAL A 58 14.71 -7.57 29.98
N LEU A 59 14.97 -7.05 31.19
CA LEU A 59 15.84 -7.70 32.13
C LEU A 59 15.14 -8.91 32.77
N GLN A 60 15.63 -10.10 32.48
CA GLN A 60 15.12 -11.34 33.05
C GLN A 60 16.16 -11.96 34.00
N GLU A 61 15.73 -12.28 35.21
CA GLU A 61 16.53 -13.06 36.14
C GLU A 61 16.19 -14.53 36.04
N ARG A 62 17.19 -15.34 35.68
CA ARG A 62 17.06 -16.78 35.60
C ARG A 62 18.25 -17.42 36.32
N ASP A 63 17.98 -18.29 37.29
CA ASP A 63 18.99 -18.99 38.10
C ASP A 63 19.98 -18.03 38.77
N GLY A 64 19.52 -16.86 39.28
CA GLY A 64 20.37 -15.85 39.93
C GLY A 64 21.22 -15.00 38.96
N THR A 65 21.13 -15.24 37.67
CA THR A 65 21.80 -14.44 36.60
C THR A 65 20.83 -13.51 35.93
N LYS A 66 21.19 -12.22 35.86
CA LYS A 66 20.40 -11.19 35.18
C LYS A 66 20.88 -11.04 33.74
N ASN A 67 20.00 -11.35 32.79
CA ASN A 67 20.28 -11.19 31.36
C ASN A 67 19.24 -10.32 30.70
N PHE A 68 19.67 -9.51 29.73
CA PHE A 68 18.72 -8.85 28.85
C PHE A 68 18.24 -9.83 27.76
N ILE A 69 16.93 -9.98 27.65
CA ILE A 69 16.30 -10.78 26.61
C ILE A 69 15.49 -9.86 25.74
N PHE A 70 15.63 -9.98 24.42
CA PHE A 70 14.78 -9.25 23.48
C PHE A 70 13.37 -9.79 23.52
N GLN A 71 12.41 -8.93 23.87
CA GLN A 71 10.99 -9.21 23.77
C GLN A 71 10.47 -8.61 22.47
N GLU A 72 10.04 -9.47 21.54
CA GLU A 72 9.50 -9.07 20.25
C GLU A 72 8.26 -8.19 20.39
N GLY A 73 8.25 -7.09 19.63
CA GLY A 73 7.10 -6.22 19.51
C GLY A 73 6.07 -6.74 18.50
N PRO A 74 4.93 -6.05 18.38
CA PRO A 74 3.85 -6.46 17.45
C PRO A 74 4.24 -6.41 15.97
N VAL A 75 5.32 -5.78 15.58
CA VAL A 75 5.85 -5.81 14.21
C VAL A 75 6.29 -7.22 13.78
N PHE A 76 6.58 -8.11 14.74
CA PHE A 76 6.90 -9.52 14.49
C PHE A 76 5.64 -10.34 14.21
N ALA A 77 4.94 -9.98 13.15
CA ALA A 77 3.79 -10.68 12.59
C ALA A 77 3.82 -10.60 11.07
N ASN A 78 3.11 -11.50 10.39
CA ASN A 78 3.02 -11.46 8.92
C ASN A 78 2.20 -10.27 8.44
N ILE A 79 1.10 -9.95 9.16
CA ILE A 79 0.28 -8.76 8.92
C ILE A 79 0.31 -7.88 10.17
N MET A 80 0.70 -6.62 10.00
CA MET A 80 0.53 -5.62 11.03
C MET A 80 -0.53 -4.60 10.60
N LEU A 81 -1.59 -4.44 11.40
CA LEU A 81 -2.52 -3.32 11.30
C LEU A 81 -2.03 -2.18 12.19
N ALA A 82 -1.47 -1.16 11.57
CA ALA A 82 -1.09 0.09 12.24
C ALA A 82 -2.26 1.07 12.18
N ASP A 83 -3.10 1.06 13.22
CA ASP A 83 -4.34 1.83 13.22
C ASP A 83 -4.10 3.27 13.69
N GLU A 84 -4.56 4.25 12.88
CA GLU A 84 -4.40 5.70 13.11
C GLU A 84 -2.92 6.13 13.24
N ILE A 85 -2.07 5.72 12.27
CA ILE A 85 -0.62 5.96 12.28
C ILE A 85 -0.25 7.45 12.50
N ASN A 86 -1.10 8.36 12.03
CA ASN A 86 -0.90 9.81 12.16
C ASN A 86 -1.11 10.36 13.60
N ARG A 87 -1.53 9.54 14.57
CA ARG A 87 -1.67 9.96 15.98
C ARG A 87 -0.39 9.78 16.78
N ALA A 88 0.52 8.92 16.36
CA ALA A 88 1.78 8.74 17.07
C ALA A 88 2.84 9.76 16.66
N SER A 89 3.82 9.94 17.52
CA SER A 89 4.96 10.84 17.28
C SER A 89 5.71 10.48 15.99
N PRO A 90 6.37 11.45 15.32
CA PRO A 90 7.19 11.19 14.14
C PRO A 90 8.30 10.14 14.37
N LYS A 91 8.82 10.04 15.61
CA LYS A 91 9.82 9.05 15.97
C LYS A 91 9.24 7.63 15.93
N THR A 92 8.04 7.45 16.44
CA THR A 92 7.34 6.17 16.45
C THR A 92 6.90 5.76 15.03
N GLN A 93 6.40 6.71 14.24
CA GLN A 93 6.11 6.49 12.82
C GLN A 93 7.37 6.02 12.06
N SER A 94 8.51 6.70 12.28
CA SER A 94 9.78 6.37 11.60
C SER A 94 10.25 4.96 11.92
N ALA A 95 10.09 4.48 13.16
CA ALA A 95 10.46 3.13 13.54
C ALA A 95 9.66 2.06 12.78
N LEU A 96 8.33 2.25 12.62
CA LEU A 96 7.53 1.36 11.79
C LEU A 96 7.95 1.41 10.32
N LEU A 97 8.14 2.61 9.78
CA LEU A 97 8.51 2.80 8.37
C LEU A 97 9.90 2.26 8.04
N GLU A 98 10.82 2.24 9.00
CA GLU A 98 12.12 1.58 8.87
C GLU A 98 11.94 0.06 8.83
N ALA A 99 11.18 -0.52 9.77
CA ALA A 99 10.87 -1.94 9.80
C ALA A 99 10.17 -2.41 8.50
N MET A 100 9.28 -1.59 7.93
CA MET A 100 8.63 -1.84 6.63
C MET A 100 9.66 -1.94 5.49
N GLN A 101 10.63 -1.04 5.45
CA GLN A 101 11.61 -0.96 4.36
C GLN A 101 12.68 -2.04 4.51
N GLU A 102 13.24 -2.20 5.71
CA GLU A 102 14.37 -3.09 5.97
C GLU A 102 13.95 -4.54 6.21
N ARG A 103 12.69 -4.79 6.55
CA ARG A 103 12.14 -6.10 6.94
C ARG A 103 12.91 -6.76 8.09
N ARG A 104 13.47 -5.92 8.94
CA ARG A 104 14.24 -6.30 10.13
C ARG A 104 14.19 -5.18 11.13
N VAL A 105 14.50 -5.49 12.38
CA VAL A 105 14.62 -4.54 13.49
C VAL A 105 15.97 -4.74 14.13
N THR A 106 16.67 -3.64 14.45
CA THR A 106 17.96 -3.71 15.18
C THR A 106 17.76 -3.14 16.57
N VAL A 107 17.99 -3.96 17.59
CA VAL A 107 17.87 -3.60 19.01
C VAL A 107 19.15 -4.00 19.74
N MET A 108 19.75 -3.08 20.48
CA MET A 108 21.03 -3.29 21.22
C MET A 108 22.19 -3.84 20.35
N GLY A 109 22.20 -3.51 19.05
CA GLY A 109 23.23 -3.98 18.11
C GLY A 109 22.93 -5.35 17.49
N GLU A 110 21.89 -6.04 17.92
CA GLU A 110 21.42 -7.29 17.33
C GLU A 110 20.30 -7.04 16.32
N THR A 111 20.38 -7.71 15.18
CA THR A 111 19.41 -7.58 14.09
C THR A 111 18.48 -8.79 14.04
N HIS A 112 17.19 -8.54 14.18
CA HIS A 112 16.14 -9.54 14.17
C HIS A 112 15.34 -9.41 12.87
N ALA A 113 15.27 -10.49 12.07
CA ALA A 113 14.49 -10.53 10.84
C ALA A 113 13.00 -10.60 11.16
N LEU A 114 12.18 -9.86 10.39
CA LEU A 114 10.72 -9.98 10.50
C LEU A 114 10.22 -11.24 9.80
N PRO A 115 9.05 -11.77 10.20
CA PRO A 115 8.42 -12.92 9.53
C PRO A 115 8.24 -12.70 8.03
N SER A 116 8.31 -13.77 7.24
CA SER A 116 8.05 -13.71 5.80
C SER A 116 6.85 -14.59 5.46
N PRO A 117 5.84 -14.10 4.74
CA PRO A 117 5.71 -12.72 4.22
C PRO A 117 5.47 -11.69 5.33
N PHE A 118 5.88 -10.43 5.12
CA PHE A 118 5.59 -9.31 6.01
C PHE A 118 4.98 -8.16 5.24
N PHE A 119 3.85 -7.66 5.71
CA PHE A 119 3.23 -6.44 5.16
C PHE A 119 2.43 -5.68 6.22
N VAL A 120 2.35 -4.38 6.02
CA VAL A 120 1.64 -3.45 6.91
C VAL A 120 0.43 -2.87 6.18
N LEU A 121 -0.73 -2.95 6.83
CA LEU A 121 -1.87 -2.10 6.54
C LEU A 121 -1.87 -0.98 7.59
N ALA A 122 -1.54 0.22 7.17
CA ALA A 122 -1.68 1.39 8.02
C ALA A 122 -3.02 2.07 7.76
N THR A 123 -3.60 2.68 8.79
CA THR A 123 -4.79 3.51 8.62
C THR A 123 -4.51 4.95 9.02
N GLN A 124 -5.20 5.87 8.36
CA GLN A 124 -5.16 7.30 8.66
C GLN A 124 -6.59 7.85 8.67
N ASN A 125 -6.90 8.66 9.68
CA ASN A 125 -8.15 9.39 9.72
C ASN A 125 -7.91 10.83 9.19
N PRO A 126 -8.51 11.24 8.07
CA PRO A 126 -8.27 12.56 7.48
C PRO A 126 -8.98 13.69 8.23
N ILE A 127 -9.94 13.39 9.12
CA ILE A 127 -10.78 14.42 9.78
C ILE A 127 -10.17 14.91 11.09
N GLU A 128 -9.43 14.07 11.79
CA GLU A 128 -8.80 14.44 13.05
C GLU A 128 -7.53 15.25 12.77
N LEU A 129 -7.60 16.57 12.95
CA LEU A 129 -6.47 17.48 12.79
C LEU A 129 -5.78 17.78 14.12
N GLU A 130 -6.51 17.79 15.24
CA GLU A 130 -5.96 18.05 16.56
C GLU A 130 -5.22 16.83 17.11
N GLY A 131 -3.99 17.04 17.61
CA GLY A 131 -3.17 15.98 18.19
C GLY A 131 -2.65 14.95 17.17
N THR A 132 -2.61 15.29 15.88
CA THR A 132 -2.07 14.41 14.83
C THR A 132 -0.76 14.92 14.25
N PHE A 133 0.06 13.98 13.79
CA PHE A 133 1.31 14.23 13.08
C PHE A 133 1.18 13.63 11.67
N PRO A 134 0.84 14.45 10.66
CA PRO A 134 0.70 13.94 9.30
C PRO A 134 2.03 13.35 8.82
N LEU A 135 1.92 12.24 8.06
CA LEU A 135 3.09 11.63 7.43
C LEU A 135 3.66 12.57 6.35
N PRO A 136 4.96 12.89 6.40
CA PRO A 136 5.63 13.61 5.31
C PRO A 136 5.55 12.83 4.00
N GLU A 137 5.60 13.52 2.86
CA GLU A 137 5.51 12.92 1.52
C GLU A 137 6.55 11.82 1.28
N ALA A 138 7.78 12.02 1.75
CA ALA A 138 8.86 11.02 1.65
C ALA A 138 8.55 9.73 2.44
N GLN A 139 7.71 9.81 3.46
CA GLN A 139 7.25 8.66 4.23
C GLN A 139 6.04 8.00 3.56
N LEU A 140 5.12 8.79 2.98
CA LEU A 140 4.00 8.29 2.19
C LEU A 140 4.48 7.48 0.97
N ASP A 141 5.59 7.87 0.34
CA ASP A 141 6.18 7.16 -0.81
C ASP A 141 6.59 5.70 -0.51
N ARG A 142 6.70 5.32 0.77
CA ARG A 142 6.99 3.93 1.18
C ARG A 142 5.80 2.99 1.08
N PHE A 143 4.58 3.52 1.04
CA PHE A 143 3.38 2.72 0.81
C PHE A 143 3.19 2.49 -0.69
N LEU A 144 2.95 1.24 -1.08
CA LEU A 144 2.65 0.90 -2.48
C LEU A 144 1.35 1.58 -2.92
N PHE A 145 0.31 1.42 -2.10
CA PHE A 145 -1.01 1.99 -2.33
C PHE A 145 -1.43 2.92 -1.20
N LYS A 146 -2.05 4.03 -1.59
CA LYS A 146 -2.96 4.78 -0.74
C LYS A 146 -4.37 4.56 -1.26
N ILE A 147 -5.25 4.00 -0.42
CA ILE A 147 -6.61 3.63 -0.79
C ILE A 147 -7.59 4.44 0.05
N ASN A 148 -8.43 5.22 -0.61
CA ASN A 148 -9.52 5.93 0.04
C ASN A 148 -10.68 4.96 0.29
N VAL A 149 -11.02 4.77 1.57
CA VAL A 149 -12.14 3.94 2.00
C VAL A 149 -13.39 4.82 2.12
N ASN A 150 -14.25 4.74 1.13
CA ASN A 150 -15.49 5.49 1.08
C ASN A 150 -16.55 4.92 2.04
N ARG A 151 -17.60 5.70 2.28
CA ARG A 151 -18.76 5.25 3.05
C ARG A 151 -19.36 3.98 2.44
N THR A 152 -19.82 3.09 3.32
CA THR A 152 -20.50 1.87 2.92
C THR A 152 -21.83 2.20 2.24
N PRO A 153 -22.09 1.72 1.02
CA PRO A 153 -23.37 1.90 0.34
C PRO A 153 -24.54 1.26 1.09
N ALA A 154 -25.74 1.77 0.90
CA ALA A 154 -26.93 1.33 1.64
C ALA A 154 -27.26 -0.16 1.44
N ASP A 155 -27.09 -0.67 0.23
CA ASP A 155 -27.29 -2.10 -0.11
C ASP A 155 -26.31 -3.01 0.65
N VAL A 156 -25.06 -2.57 0.82
CA VAL A 156 -24.06 -3.29 1.61
C VAL A 156 -24.42 -3.24 3.09
N LEU A 157 -24.88 -2.09 3.60
CA LEU A 157 -25.35 -1.97 5.00
C LEU A 157 -26.52 -2.93 5.24
N THR A 158 -27.48 -2.99 4.33
CA THR A 158 -28.61 -3.92 4.41
C THR A 158 -28.12 -5.38 4.51
N ARG A 159 -27.16 -5.77 3.67
CA ARG A 159 -26.57 -7.12 3.76
C ARG A 159 -25.83 -7.39 5.07
N ILE A 160 -25.16 -6.38 5.62
CA ILE A 160 -24.51 -6.49 6.94
C ILE A 160 -25.57 -6.76 8.02
N VAL A 161 -26.65 -5.97 8.05
CA VAL A 161 -27.74 -6.12 9.02
C VAL A 161 -28.41 -7.49 8.94
N LEU A 162 -28.61 -8.00 7.73
CA LEU A 162 -29.26 -9.31 7.51
C LEU A 162 -28.37 -10.52 7.83
N ASN A 163 -27.04 -10.38 7.69
CA ASN A 163 -26.12 -11.53 7.73
C ASN A 163 -25.10 -11.47 8.88
N ARG A 164 -25.15 -10.45 9.73
CA ARG A 164 -24.19 -10.27 10.83
C ARG A 164 -24.92 -10.02 12.13
N GLU A 165 -24.46 -10.71 13.17
CA GLU A 165 -24.83 -10.44 14.55
C GLU A 165 -23.66 -9.75 15.28
N MET A 166 -24.00 -8.82 16.18
CA MET A 166 -22.98 -8.15 17.00
C MET A 166 -22.30 -9.16 17.92
N GLY A 167 -20.95 -9.15 17.93
CA GLY A 167 -20.17 -10.05 18.78
C GLY A 167 -19.94 -11.45 18.20
N VAL A 168 -20.56 -11.79 17.07
CA VAL A 168 -20.33 -13.08 16.38
C VAL A 168 -19.33 -12.87 15.24
N GLU A 169 -18.18 -13.51 15.35
CA GLU A 169 -17.17 -13.50 14.25
C GLU A 169 -17.50 -14.60 13.24
N PRO A 170 -17.46 -14.30 11.92
CA PRO A 170 -17.68 -15.32 10.91
C PRO A 170 -16.53 -16.33 10.92
N GLU A 171 -16.87 -17.58 10.71
CA GLU A 171 -15.87 -18.60 10.43
C GLU A 171 -15.30 -18.39 9.03
N ILE A 172 -13.98 -18.30 8.94
CA ILE A 172 -13.23 -18.21 7.69
C ILE A 172 -12.24 -19.36 7.69
N SER A 173 -12.44 -20.30 6.81
CA SER A 173 -11.49 -21.39 6.59
C SER A 173 -10.27 -20.89 5.83
N PRO A 174 -9.06 -21.35 6.17
CA PRO A 174 -7.86 -21.06 5.40
C PRO A 174 -8.01 -21.51 3.94
N VAL A 175 -7.58 -20.65 3.01
CA VAL A 175 -7.55 -20.93 1.56
C VAL A 175 -6.13 -21.20 1.10
N LEU A 176 -5.16 -20.55 1.76
CA LEU A 176 -3.74 -20.64 1.50
C LEU A 176 -2.99 -20.65 2.84
N ASN A 177 -1.80 -21.20 2.86
CA ASN A 177 -0.84 -21.05 3.95
C ASN A 177 0.27 -20.04 3.59
N ALA A 178 1.15 -19.73 4.55
CA ALA A 178 2.23 -18.77 4.36
C ALA A 178 3.18 -19.14 3.21
N GLN A 179 3.46 -20.43 3.02
CA GLN A 179 4.36 -20.91 1.97
C GLN A 179 3.72 -20.75 0.59
N GLU A 180 2.47 -21.15 0.43
CA GLU A 180 1.71 -20.99 -0.82
C GLU A 180 1.55 -19.51 -1.18
N LEU A 181 1.36 -18.64 -0.18
CA LEU A 181 1.33 -17.20 -0.41
C LEU A 181 2.67 -16.67 -0.92
N LEU A 182 3.80 -17.14 -0.37
CA LEU A 182 5.14 -16.77 -0.85
C LEU A 182 5.38 -17.23 -2.29
N GLU A 183 4.89 -18.41 -2.66
CA GLU A 183 4.95 -18.92 -4.03
C GLU A 183 4.14 -18.06 -5.00
N LEU A 184 2.90 -17.68 -4.62
CA LEU A 184 2.08 -16.74 -5.41
C LEU A 184 2.75 -15.36 -5.56
N MET A 185 3.37 -14.84 -4.50
CA MET A 185 4.15 -13.60 -4.57
C MET A 185 5.35 -13.72 -5.51
N GLN A 186 6.01 -14.89 -5.53
CA GLN A 186 7.11 -15.16 -6.46
C GLN A 186 6.59 -15.29 -7.90
N MET A 187 5.46 -15.95 -8.11
CA MET A 187 4.81 -16.01 -9.42
C MET A 187 4.45 -14.61 -9.93
N ALA A 188 3.87 -13.75 -9.07
CA ALA A 188 3.57 -12.36 -9.41
C ALA A 188 4.82 -11.60 -9.84
N ARG A 189 5.94 -11.80 -9.15
CA ARG A 189 7.22 -11.20 -9.50
C ARG A 189 7.75 -11.66 -10.87
N ASN A 190 7.50 -12.92 -11.22
CA ASN A 190 7.95 -13.53 -12.46
C ASN A 190 7.04 -13.22 -13.67
N VAL A 191 5.87 -12.60 -13.46
CA VAL A 191 5.02 -12.13 -14.58
C VAL A 191 5.85 -11.22 -15.47
N ALA A 192 5.84 -11.47 -16.78
CA ALA A 192 6.60 -10.69 -17.74
C ALA A 192 6.03 -9.26 -17.88
N ILE A 193 6.91 -8.29 -18.01
CA ILE A 193 6.54 -6.92 -18.39
C ILE A 193 7.11 -6.64 -19.78
N PRO A 194 6.28 -6.50 -20.82
CA PRO A 194 6.74 -6.12 -22.14
C PRO A 194 7.43 -4.75 -22.10
N GLU A 195 8.47 -4.57 -22.92
CA GLU A 195 9.23 -3.31 -22.98
C GLU A 195 8.33 -2.10 -23.27
N VAL A 196 7.33 -2.26 -24.12
CA VAL A 196 6.34 -1.20 -24.45
C VAL A 196 5.50 -0.79 -23.23
N VAL A 197 5.21 -1.73 -22.33
CA VAL A 197 4.49 -1.43 -21.07
C VAL A 197 5.44 -0.77 -20.07
N ALA A 198 6.69 -1.21 -19.99
CA ALA A 198 7.69 -0.57 -19.15
C ALA A 198 7.99 0.88 -19.61
N ASP A 199 8.10 1.11 -20.93
CA ASP A 199 8.21 2.46 -21.51
C ASP A 199 7.00 3.33 -21.15
N TYR A 200 5.78 2.80 -21.26
CA TYR A 200 4.57 3.51 -20.87
C TYR A 200 4.59 3.94 -19.41
N ILE A 201 4.99 3.06 -18.50
CA ILE A 201 5.16 3.39 -17.07
C ILE A 201 6.18 4.52 -16.90
N GLY A 202 7.33 4.42 -17.59
CA GLY A 202 8.38 5.45 -17.55
C GLY A 202 7.87 6.81 -17.99
N ARG A 203 7.17 6.86 -19.13
CA ARG A 203 6.57 8.11 -19.66
C ARG A 203 5.51 8.68 -18.74
N LEU A 204 4.64 7.85 -18.17
CA LEU A 204 3.62 8.30 -17.21
C LEU A 204 4.27 8.92 -15.96
N VAL A 205 5.27 8.26 -15.38
CA VAL A 205 5.96 8.77 -14.19
C VAL A 205 6.75 10.05 -14.51
N ASN A 206 7.47 10.11 -15.63
CA ASN A 206 8.18 11.31 -16.05
C ASN A 206 7.22 12.48 -16.25
N ALA A 207 6.10 12.25 -16.91
CA ALA A 207 5.08 13.29 -17.19
C ALA A 207 4.40 13.86 -15.93
N THR A 208 4.58 13.22 -14.75
CA THR A 208 4.12 13.79 -13.47
C THR A 208 4.96 14.99 -13.01
N HIS A 209 6.17 15.16 -13.54
CA HIS A 209 7.07 16.23 -13.12
C HIS A 209 6.71 17.59 -13.75
N PRO A 210 6.96 18.71 -13.05
CA PRO A 210 6.68 20.04 -13.56
C PRO A 210 7.36 20.30 -14.91
N GLY A 211 6.59 20.75 -15.90
CA GLY A 211 7.10 21.10 -17.23
C GLY A 211 7.22 19.93 -18.21
N GLU A 212 7.01 18.69 -17.79
CA GLU A 212 7.12 17.50 -18.64
C GLU A 212 5.81 17.16 -19.39
N SER A 213 4.68 17.76 -18.97
CA SER A 213 3.38 17.61 -19.61
C SER A 213 2.47 18.80 -19.30
N GLU A 214 1.44 19.05 -20.11
CA GLU A 214 0.42 20.07 -19.81
C GLU A 214 -0.37 19.69 -18.54
N ALA A 215 -0.60 18.40 -18.34
CA ALA A 215 -1.31 17.88 -17.16
C ALA A 215 -0.59 18.23 -15.85
N SER A 216 0.75 18.34 -15.87
CA SER A 216 1.58 18.60 -14.69
C SER A 216 1.77 20.08 -14.35
N GLY A 217 1.12 21.03 -15.05
CA GLY A 217 1.28 22.48 -14.85
C GLY A 217 1.00 22.97 -13.42
N GLY A 218 0.20 22.26 -12.64
CA GLY A 218 -0.08 22.56 -11.23
C GLY A 218 0.73 21.71 -10.22
N VAL A 219 1.63 20.86 -10.71
CA VAL A 219 2.43 19.97 -9.86
C VAL A 219 3.66 20.71 -9.33
N LYS A 220 3.94 20.56 -8.04
CA LYS A 220 5.16 21.04 -7.39
C LYS A 220 6.26 19.98 -7.40
N TYR A 221 5.88 18.73 -7.07
CA TYR A 221 6.77 17.56 -7.10
C TYR A 221 6.02 16.39 -7.74
N GLY A 222 6.64 15.78 -8.75
CA GLY A 222 6.16 14.56 -9.40
C GLY A 222 6.55 13.30 -8.64
N ALA A 223 6.12 12.16 -9.16
CA ALA A 223 6.34 10.85 -8.57
C ALA A 223 7.78 10.37 -8.74
N SER A 224 8.33 9.72 -7.72
CA SER A 224 9.70 9.20 -7.68
C SER A 224 9.87 7.92 -8.55
N PRO A 225 11.11 7.47 -8.84
CA PRO A 225 11.35 6.16 -9.46
C PRO A 225 10.72 4.98 -8.70
N ARG A 226 10.51 5.11 -7.37
CA ARG A 226 9.79 4.12 -6.56
C ARG A 226 8.35 3.94 -7.05
N ALA A 227 7.72 5.00 -7.57
CA ALA A 227 6.39 4.92 -8.17
C ALA A 227 6.38 4.05 -9.44
N ALA A 228 7.39 4.15 -10.29
CA ALA A 228 7.51 3.30 -11.49
C ALA A 228 7.65 1.82 -11.11
N LEU A 229 8.49 1.52 -10.12
CA LEU A 229 8.63 0.16 -9.58
C LEU A 229 7.33 -0.33 -8.94
N GLY A 230 6.61 0.56 -8.24
CA GLY A 230 5.31 0.26 -7.64
C GLY A 230 4.25 -0.06 -8.69
N LEU A 231 4.15 0.75 -9.76
CA LEU A 231 3.24 0.49 -10.90
C LEU A 231 3.55 -0.85 -11.56
N ALA A 232 4.82 -1.14 -11.83
CA ALA A 232 5.23 -2.40 -12.42
C ALA A 232 4.87 -3.60 -11.55
N ALA A 233 5.17 -3.54 -10.24
CA ALA A 233 4.85 -4.61 -9.31
C ALA A 233 3.34 -4.85 -9.17
N ALA A 234 2.56 -3.77 -9.06
CA ALA A 234 1.10 -3.84 -8.96
C ALA A 234 0.45 -4.35 -10.24
N ALA A 235 0.92 -3.90 -11.42
CA ALA A 235 0.44 -4.37 -12.72
C ALA A 235 0.72 -5.88 -12.93
N LYS A 236 1.91 -6.36 -12.55
CA LYS A 236 2.25 -7.79 -12.58
C LYS A 236 1.35 -8.61 -11.65
N ALA A 237 1.15 -8.16 -10.42
CA ALA A 237 0.27 -8.83 -9.46
C ALA A 237 -1.20 -8.86 -9.96
N ARG A 238 -1.67 -7.79 -10.60
CA ARG A 238 -2.98 -7.75 -11.21
C ARG A 238 -3.10 -8.72 -12.39
N ALA A 239 -2.11 -8.77 -13.27
CA ALA A 239 -2.08 -9.70 -14.41
C ALA A 239 -2.14 -11.16 -13.92
N LEU A 240 -1.34 -11.54 -12.90
CA LEU A 240 -1.40 -12.86 -12.29
C LEU A 240 -2.79 -13.19 -11.76
N ARG A 241 -3.42 -12.26 -11.04
CA ARG A 241 -4.79 -12.44 -10.53
C ARG A 241 -5.81 -12.71 -11.63
N HIS A 242 -5.57 -12.22 -12.83
CA HIS A 242 -6.36 -12.50 -14.04
C HIS A 242 -5.84 -13.70 -14.85
N GLY A 243 -4.95 -14.53 -14.29
CA GLY A 243 -4.41 -15.73 -14.92
C GLY A 243 -3.48 -15.47 -16.11
N ARG A 244 -2.88 -14.28 -16.21
CA ARG A 244 -2.02 -13.89 -17.33
C ARG A 244 -0.54 -13.92 -16.93
N ALA A 245 0.30 -14.41 -17.83
CA ALA A 245 1.74 -14.50 -17.66
C ALA A 245 2.49 -13.19 -18.00
N PHE A 246 1.79 -12.18 -18.51
CA PHE A 246 2.34 -10.86 -18.84
C PHE A 246 1.35 -9.76 -18.47
N CYS A 247 1.86 -8.58 -18.12
CA CYS A 247 1.03 -7.41 -17.83
C CYS A 247 0.77 -6.58 -19.10
N SER A 248 -0.34 -5.86 -19.10
CA SER A 248 -0.81 -5.00 -20.18
C SER A 248 -0.91 -3.53 -19.74
N PHE A 249 -1.23 -2.64 -20.66
CA PHE A 249 -1.47 -1.23 -20.36
C PHE A 249 -2.67 -1.05 -19.41
N GLU A 250 -3.71 -1.86 -19.56
CA GLU A 250 -4.91 -1.83 -18.72
C GLU A 250 -4.59 -2.22 -17.28
N ASP A 251 -3.58 -3.08 -17.06
CA ASP A 251 -3.13 -3.41 -15.71
C ASP A 251 -2.47 -2.22 -15.03
N VAL A 252 -1.68 -1.44 -15.78
CA VAL A 252 -1.07 -0.20 -15.30
C VAL A 252 -2.14 0.84 -15.00
N GLN A 253 -3.08 1.06 -15.92
CA GLN A 253 -4.16 2.03 -15.77
C GLN A 253 -5.08 1.71 -14.59
N ALA A 254 -5.34 0.43 -14.33
CA ALA A 254 -6.19 0.00 -13.22
C ALA A 254 -5.58 0.29 -11.83
N VAL A 255 -4.25 0.38 -11.72
CA VAL A 255 -3.55 0.60 -10.45
C VAL A 255 -2.91 1.99 -10.34
N ILE A 256 -3.02 2.83 -11.38
CA ILE A 256 -2.31 4.10 -11.45
C ILE A 256 -2.72 5.07 -10.32
N HIS A 257 -4.02 5.17 -10.04
CA HIS A 257 -4.55 6.05 -9.00
C HIS A 257 -4.04 5.67 -7.60
N PRO A 258 -4.24 4.46 -7.08
CA PRO A 258 -3.77 4.10 -5.75
C PRO A 258 -2.24 4.14 -5.61
N VAL A 259 -1.48 4.04 -6.72
CA VAL A 259 -0.02 4.17 -6.70
C VAL A 259 0.43 5.63 -6.75
N LEU A 260 -0.18 6.50 -7.57
CA LEU A 260 0.36 7.84 -7.85
C LEU A 260 -0.26 8.97 -7.03
N GLU A 261 -1.54 8.87 -6.59
CA GLU A 261 -2.22 10.01 -5.96
C GLU A 261 -1.49 10.59 -4.75
N HIS A 262 -0.88 9.74 -3.93
CA HIS A 262 -0.16 10.16 -2.73
C HIS A 262 1.31 10.57 -2.99
N ARG A 263 1.75 10.48 -4.25
CA ARG A 263 3.12 10.79 -4.69
C ARG A 263 3.21 12.09 -5.50
N ILE A 264 2.05 12.64 -5.90
CA ILE A 264 1.97 13.90 -6.66
C ILE A 264 1.61 15.01 -5.70
N LEU A 265 2.52 15.98 -5.54
CA LEU A 265 2.30 17.14 -4.71
C LEU A 265 1.96 18.36 -5.58
N LEU A 266 0.77 18.91 -5.37
CA LEU A 266 0.34 20.13 -6.08
C LEU A 266 0.93 21.37 -5.42
N ASN A 267 1.18 22.41 -6.23
CA ASN A 267 1.55 23.74 -5.74
C ASN A 267 0.35 24.43 -5.06
N HIS A 268 0.61 25.53 -4.38
CA HIS A 268 -0.42 26.24 -3.61
C HIS A 268 -1.56 26.77 -4.50
N THR A 269 -1.22 27.34 -5.65
CA THR A 269 -2.20 27.91 -6.60
C THR A 269 -3.14 26.82 -7.11
N ALA A 270 -2.60 25.69 -7.57
CA ALA A 270 -3.41 24.57 -8.07
C ALA A 270 -4.36 24.02 -7.00
N ARG A 271 -3.93 24.00 -5.73
CA ARG A 271 -4.80 23.57 -4.61
C ARG A 271 -5.94 24.57 -4.36
N LEU A 272 -5.66 25.89 -4.45
CA LEU A 272 -6.69 26.92 -4.31
C LEU A 272 -7.70 26.86 -5.47
N ASP A 273 -7.24 26.53 -6.67
CA ASP A 273 -8.08 26.32 -7.86
C ASP A 273 -8.88 25.01 -7.82
N GLY A 274 -8.80 24.26 -6.71
CA GLY A 274 -9.53 23.00 -6.53
C GLY A 274 -8.98 21.83 -7.33
N GLN A 275 -7.76 21.91 -7.88
CA GLN A 275 -7.13 20.76 -8.52
C GLN A 275 -6.82 19.66 -7.52
N THR A 276 -6.93 18.42 -7.99
CA THR A 276 -6.60 17.23 -7.19
C THR A 276 -5.56 16.36 -7.90
N PRO A 277 -4.73 15.60 -7.16
CA PRO A 277 -3.82 14.63 -7.78
C PRO A 277 -4.53 13.66 -8.71
N ALA A 278 -5.73 13.21 -8.35
CA ALA A 278 -6.57 12.34 -9.19
C ALA A 278 -6.92 13.01 -10.54
N ALA A 279 -7.25 14.31 -10.55
CA ALA A 279 -7.53 15.04 -11.78
C ALA A 279 -6.29 15.16 -12.68
N VAL A 280 -5.11 15.35 -12.07
CA VAL A 280 -3.83 15.35 -12.80
C VAL A 280 -3.59 13.98 -13.44
N ILE A 281 -3.73 12.89 -12.70
CA ILE A 281 -3.54 11.53 -13.20
C ILE A 281 -4.49 11.24 -14.36
N ASN A 282 -5.77 11.62 -14.24
CA ASN A 282 -6.75 11.44 -15.31
C ASN A 282 -6.37 12.19 -16.60
N ARG A 283 -5.77 13.38 -16.48
CA ARG A 283 -5.25 14.13 -17.63
C ARG A 283 -4.03 13.43 -18.23
N LEU A 284 -3.07 13.01 -17.39
CA LEU A 284 -1.89 12.27 -17.82
C LEU A 284 -2.23 11.02 -18.63
N VAL A 285 -3.18 10.22 -18.17
CA VAL A 285 -3.62 8.99 -18.87
C VAL A 285 -4.20 9.31 -20.25
N ARG A 286 -4.86 10.46 -20.43
CA ARG A 286 -5.39 10.90 -21.72
C ARG A 286 -4.31 11.47 -22.63
N GLU A 287 -3.36 12.22 -22.07
CA GLU A 287 -2.28 12.91 -22.79
C GLU A 287 -1.19 11.93 -23.24
N ILE A 288 -0.88 10.92 -22.42
CA ILE A 288 0.19 9.97 -22.69
C ILE A 288 -0.40 8.71 -23.34
N PRO A 289 -0.24 8.52 -24.67
CA PRO A 289 -0.77 7.34 -25.34
C PRO A 289 -0.05 6.07 -24.88
N ALA A 290 -0.79 4.97 -24.75
CA ALA A 290 -0.24 3.67 -24.37
C ALA A 290 0.87 3.20 -25.34
N GLN A 291 0.68 3.42 -26.64
CA GLN A 291 1.66 3.14 -27.68
C GLN A 291 2.22 4.44 -28.27
N ASN A 292 3.53 4.55 -28.32
CA ASN A 292 4.22 5.74 -28.84
C ASN A 292 4.61 5.60 -30.33
N LYS A 293 4.34 4.43 -30.96
CA LYS A 293 4.60 4.23 -32.38
C LYS A 293 3.31 4.49 -33.18
N PRO A 294 3.36 5.31 -34.22
CA PRO A 294 2.25 5.36 -35.16
C PRO A 294 2.00 3.94 -35.71
N LEU A 295 0.72 3.58 -35.86
CA LEU A 295 0.37 2.35 -36.56
C LEU A 295 1.05 2.36 -37.93
N PRO A 296 1.61 1.23 -38.38
CA PRO A 296 2.09 1.11 -39.75
C PRO A 296 0.99 1.62 -40.71
N ASP A 297 1.41 2.34 -41.76
CA ASP A 297 0.46 2.97 -42.70
C ASP A 297 -0.56 1.99 -43.25
N SER A 298 -0.19 0.70 -43.38
CA SER A 298 -1.09 -0.39 -43.78
C SER A 298 -2.21 -0.67 -42.77
N LEU A 299 -2.01 -0.44 -41.48
CA LEU A 299 -3.03 -0.61 -40.45
C LEU A 299 -3.77 0.70 -40.13
N ALA A 300 -3.14 1.86 -40.33
CA ALA A 300 -3.79 3.16 -40.22
C ALA A 300 -4.84 3.37 -41.32
N ALA A 301 -4.64 2.76 -42.48
CA ALA A 301 -5.61 2.78 -43.60
C ALA A 301 -6.76 1.79 -43.43
N ALA A 302 -6.60 0.73 -42.62
CA ALA A 302 -7.65 -0.20 -42.26
C ALA A 302 -8.42 0.37 -41.06
N LYS A 303 -9.44 1.22 -41.32
CA LYS A 303 -10.42 1.63 -40.31
C LYS A 303 -11.15 0.38 -39.79
N ILE A 304 -10.58 -0.26 -38.78
CA ILE A 304 -11.27 -1.29 -38.00
C ILE A 304 -12.13 -0.53 -37.00
N HIS A 305 -13.42 -0.50 -37.23
CA HIS A 305 -14.46 0.00 -36.33
C HIS A 305 -14.74 -1.04 -35.24
#